data_2cdfd03c2844f4048267cd0577ac14e5
#
_entry.id   2cdfd03c2844f4048267cd0577ac14e5
#
_cell.length_a   1.000
_cell.length_b   1.000
_cell.length_c   1.000
_cell.angle_alpha   90.00
_cell.angle_beta   90.00
_cell.angle_gamma   90.00
#
_symmetry.space_group_name_H-M   'P 1'
#
loop_
_entity.id
_entity.type
_entity.pdbx_description
1 polymer ?
#
loop_
_entity_poly.entity_id
_entity_poly.type
_entity_poly.pdbx_seq_one_letter_code
_entity_poly.pdbx_strand_id
1 'polypeptide(L)'
;MTNDIAILKVEGLTVYQGSYLAVRDVSFELLPGTDTAIVGPNGAGKSTLVKAVLDLIPRSSGTIQIFGRPIARLGRLRHLLGYMPQNFIFDRSFPISVSELVGLGWDKEAKKGDLFFSRLWRQDREKSAAVGEALRRTDAYHLQHQAIGTLSGGQLKRVLLAYCLVMPRKLLVLDEAFAGVDVQGAADFYALLNELKRQEGWTVLQVSHDIDMVNRHCDRVLCLNQSIVCTGKPEIALSPQNLLATYGPGFSRYQHQH
;
A
#
# COMPACT_ATOMS: atom_id res chain seq x y z
N MET A 1 4.49 -19.98 -22.41
CA MET A 1 3.60 -19.64 -21.29
C MET A 1 4.52 -19.38 -20.10
N THR A 2 4.85 -18.13 -19.83
CA THR A 2 5.61 -17.74 -18.66
C THR A 2 4.74 -18.06 -17.46
N ASN A 3 5.20 -18.99 -16.63
CA ASN A 3 4.58 -19.32 -15.36
C ASN A 3 4.88 -18.13 -14.42
N ASP A 4 4.08 -17.05 -14.53
CA ASP A 4 4.24 -15.88 -13.68
C ASP A 4 3.80 -16.27 -12.28
N ILE A 5 4.80 -16.60 -11.45
CA ILE A 5 4.58 -16.93 -10.04
C ILE A 5 3.99 -15.70 -9.36
N ALA A 6 2.81 -15.85 -8.76
CA ALA A 6 2.14 -14.78 -8.05
C ALA A 6 3.06 -14.17 -6.97
N ILE A 7 3.10 -12.83 -6.92
CA ILE A 7 3.85 -12.10 -5.90
C ILE A 7 3.17 -12.21 -4.53
N LEU A 8 1.84 -12.22 -4.52
CA LEU A 8 1.01 -12.47 -3.35
C LEU A 8 -0.03 -13.53 -3.70
N LYS A 9 -0.15 -14.53 -2.87
CA LYS A 9 -1.19 -15.56 -2.94
C LYS A 9 -1.90 -15.67 -1.59
N VAL A 10 -3.22 -15.55 -1.61
CA VAL A 10 -4.11 -15.67 -0.44
C VAL A 10 -5.10 -16.77 -0.74
N GLU A 11 -5.25 -17.73 0.18
CA GLU A 11 -6.16 -18.87 0.02
C GLU A 11 -6.98 -19.08 1.30
N GLY A 12 -8.31 -19.05 1.18
CA GLY A 12 -9.27 -19.37 2.24
C GLY A 12 -9.17 -18.46 3.47
N LEU A 13 -8.77 -17.20 3.30
CA LEU A 13 -8.50 -16.28 4.40
C LEU A 13 -9.78 -15.90 5.13
N THR A 14 -9.82 -16.19 6.43
CA THR A 14 -10.92 -15.80 7.33
C THR A 14 -10.36 -15.06 8.52
N VAL A 15 -10.97 -13.90 8.85
CA VAL A 15 -10.54 -13.02 9.94
C VAL A 15 -11.73 -12.57 10.77
N TYR A 16 -11.60 -12.70 12.08
CA TYR A 16 -12.52 -12.14 13.05
C TYR A 16 -11.91 -10.91 13.74
N GLN A 17 -12.75 -9.92 14.03
CA GLN A 17 -12.44 -8.81 14.94
C GLN A 17 -13.32 -8.94 16.18
N GLY A 18 -12.78 -9.49 17.27
CA GLY A 18 -13.58 -9.96 18.38
C GLY A 18 -14.52 -11.08 17.93
N SER A 19 -15.83 -10.90 18.12
CA SER A 19 -16.89 -11.82 17.66
C SER A 19 -17.35 -11.54 16.22
N TYR A 20 -16.95 -10.43 15.62
CA TYR A 20 -17.42 -10.02 14.31
C TYR A 20 -16.58 -10.67 13.20
N LEU A 21 -17.24 -11.36 12.27
CA LEU A 21 -16.62 -11.96 11.08
C LEU A 21 -16.39 -10.85 10.05
N ALA A 22 -15.15 -10.37 9.96
CA ALA A 22 -14.78 -9.24 9.10
C ALA A 22 -14.37 -9.66 7.68
N VAL A 23 -13.73 -10.83 7.55
CA VAL A 23 -13.32 -11.40 6.24
C VAL A 23 -13.67 -12.88 6.25
N ARG A 24 -14.35 -13.35 5.19
CA ARG A 24 -14.86 -14.70 5.06
C ARG A 24 -14.31 -15.38 3.80
N ASP A 25 -13.52 -16.42 3.96
CA ASP A 25 -13.07 -17.34 2.90
C ASP A 25 -12.57 -16.61 1.63
N VAL A 26 -11.68 -15.63 1.82
CA VAL A 26 -11.15 -14.80 0.75
C VAL A 26 -9.93 -15.45 0.10
N SER A 27 -9.98 -15.62 -1.23
CA SER A 27 -8.89 -16.17 -2.03
C SER A 27 -8.62 -15.28 -3.25
N PHE A 28 -7.37 -14.89 -3.46
CA PHE A 28 -6.92 -14.14 -4.63
C PHE A 28 -5.40 -14.21 -4.81
N GLU A 29 -4.95 -13.83 -6.00
CA GLU A 29 -3.53 -13.75 -6.35
C GLU A 29 -3.21 -12.39 -7.00
N LEU A 30 -2.00 -11.88 -6.76
CA LEU A 30 -1.44 -10.72 -7.47
C LEU A 30 -0.29 -11.18 -8.36
N LEU A 31 -0.37 -10.83 -9.63
CA LEU A 31 0.71 -11.06 -10.58
C LEU A 31 1.75 -9.93 -10.52
N PRO A 32 3.02 -10.22 -10.85
CA PRO A 32 4.06 -9.21 -10.89
C PRO A 32 3.69 -8.01 -11.79
N GLY A 33 4.01 -6.79 -11.32
CA GLY A 33 3.83 -5.56 -12.08
C GLY A 33 2.38 -5.09 -12.23
N THR A 34 1.40 -5.78 -11.61
CA THR A 34 -0.03 -5.39 -11.68
C THR A 34 -0.43 -4.47 -10.54
N ASP A 35 -1.41 -3.60 -10.81
CA ASP A 35 -2.09 -2.78 -9.81
C ASP A 35 -3.50 -3.33 -9.57
N THR A 36 -3.74 -3.79 -8.33
CA THR A 36 -5.03 -4.38 -7.95
C THR A 36 -5.68 -3.54 -6.86
N ALA A 37 -6.89 -3.05 -7.13
CA ALA A 37 -7.69 -2.32 -6.15
C ALA A 37 -8.67 -3.25 -5.43
N ILE A 38 -8.80 -3.06 -4.11
CA ILE A 38 -9.88 -3.60 -3.29
C ILE A 38 -10.90 -2.49 -3.08
N VAL A 39 -12.14 -2.71 -3.54
CA VAL A 39 -13.25 -1.80 -3.39
C VAL A 39 -14.39 -2.45 -2.61
N GLY A 40 -15.26 -1.64 -1.99
CA GLY A 40 -16.39 -2.14 -1.23
C GLY A 40 -16.88 -1.13 -0.19
N PRO A 41 -18.05 -1.34 0.43
CA PRO A 41 -18.62 -0.41 1.38
C PRO A 41 -17.76 -0.27 2.66
N ASN A 42 -18.07 0.75 3.46
CA ASN A 42 -17.47 0.86 4.79
C ASN A 42 -17.89 -0.34 5.63
N GLY A 43 -16.95 -0.89 6.41
CA GLY A 43 -17.19 -2.13 7.17
C GLY A 43 -17.08 -3.44 6.36
N ALA A 44 -16.82 -3.38 5.06
CA ALA A 44 -16.68 -4.57 4.19
C ALA A 44 -15.46 -5.47 4.51
N GLY A 45 -14.59 -5.05 5.42
CA GLY A 45 -13.38 -5.80 5.80
C GLY A 45 -12.13 -5.45 5.00
N LYS A 46 -12.13 -4.39 4.17
CA LYS A 46 -10.98 -4.03 3.29
C LYS A 46 -9.67 -3.84 4.06
N SER A 47 -9.64 -2.94 5.05
CA SER A 47 -8.43 -2.70 5.86
C SER A 47 -8.09 -3.90 6.76
N THR A 48 -9.10 -4.68 7.18
CA THR A 48 -8.88 -5.93 7.90
C THR A 48 -8.18 -6.96 7.02
N LEU A 49 -8.64 -7.11 5.77
CA LEU A 49 -8.00 -7.99 4.78
C LEU A 49 -6.54 -7.58 4.56
N VAL A 50 -6.27 -6.30 4.31
CA VAL A 50 -4.90 -5.78 4.13
C VAL A 50 -4.03 -6.03 5.35
N LYS A 51 -4.52 -5.74 6.56
CA LYS A 51 -3.76 -5.97 7.80
C LYS A 51 -3.47 -7.46 8.04
N ALA A 52 -4.41 -8.35 7.73
CA ALA A 52 -4.20 -9.79 7.83
C ALA A 52 -3.20 -10.29 6.78
N VAL A 53 -3.28 -9.79 5.54
CA VAL A 53 -2.30 -10.09 4.47
C VAL A 53 -0.88 -9.69 4.86
N LEU A 54 -0.74 -8.60 5.63
CA LEU A 54 0.55 -8.10 6.14
C LEU A 54 1.00 -8.76 7.46
N ASP A 55 0.21 -9.70 8.00
CA ASP A 55 0.46 -10.35 9.30
C ASP A 55 0.48 -9.34 10.48
N LEU A 56 -0.25 -8.23 10.35
CA LEU A 56 -0.41 -7.21 11.39
C LEU A 56 -1.53 -7.55 12.38
N ILE A 57 -2.45 -8.41 11.99
CA ILE A 57 -3.51 -8.97 12.84
C ILE A 57 -3.61 -10.48 12.61
N PRO A 58 -4.05 -11.24 13.62
CA PRO A 58 -4.19 -12.68 13.50
C PRO A 58 -5.31 -13.05 12.51
N ARG A 59 -5.12 -14.11 11.75
CA ARG A 59 -6.15 -14.77 10.94
C ARG A 59 -6.67 -16.01 11.66
N SER A 60 -7.92 -16.35 11.40
CA SER A 60 -8.55 -17.55 11.98
C SER A 60 -8.30 -18.79 11.11
N SER A 61 -8.26 -18.61 9.79
CA SER A 61 -7.93 -19.67 8.83
C SER A 61 -7.33 -19.09 7.54
N GLY A 62 -6.88 -19.96 6.66
CA GLY A 62 -6.30 -19.62 5.36
C GLY A 62 -4.79 -19.49 5.37
N THR A 63 -4.22 -19.39 4.16
CA THR A 63 -2.79 -19.26 3.93
C THR A 63 -2.46 -18.00 3.17
N ILE A 64 -1.30 -17.41 3.48
CA ILE A 64 -0.77 -16.22 2.81
C ILE A 64 0.68 -16.49 2.43
N GLN A 65 0.97 -16.34 1.16
CA GLN A 65 2.32 -16.42 0.62
C GLN A 65 2.66 -15.12 -0.08
N ILE A 66 3.85 -14.58 0.21
CA ILE A 66 4.42 -13.42 -0.48
C ILE A 66 5.78 -13.83 -1.02
N PHE A 67 6.06 -13.51 -2.29
CA PHE A 67 7.28 -13.93 -2.99
C PHE A 67 7.51 -15.45 -2.94
N GLY A 68 6.41 -16.24 -3.01
CA GLY A 68 6.45 -17.71 -2.93
C GLY A 68 6.76 -18.28 -1.54
N ARG A 69 6.74 -17.46 -0.47
CA ARG A 69 7.01 -17.88 0.90
C ARG A 69 5.85 -17.55 1.83
N PRO A 70 5.57 -18.40 2.82
CA PRO A 70 4.62 -18.03 3.88
C PRO A 70 5.04 -16.72 4.53
N ILE A 71 4.08 -15.81 4.81
CA ILE A 71 4.37 -14.47 5.34
C ILE A 71 5.17 -14.51 6.64
N ALA A 72 4.90 -15.48 7.51
CA ALA A 72 5.65 -15.66 8.75
C ALA A 72 7.13 -16.05 8.54
N ARG A 73 7.50 -16.47 7.31
CA ARG A 73 8.86 -16.90 6.95
C ARG A 73 9.52 -16.02 5.89
N LEU A 74 9.05 -14.79 5.70
CA LEU A 74 9.64 -13.86 4.74
C LEU A 74 11.09 -13.52 5.08
N GLY A 75 11.45 -13.42 6.35
CA GLY A 75 12.80 -13.07 6.76
C GLY A 75 13.28 -11.78 6.08
N ARG A 76 14.43 -11.87 5.41
CA ARG A 76 15.03 -10.73 4.69
C ARG A 76 14.19 -10.18 3.54
N LEU A 77 13.27 -10.97 2.96
CA LEU A 77 12.42 -10.49 1.88
C LEU A 77 11.37 -9.46 2.35
N ARG A 78 11.19 -9.30 3.66
CA ARG A 78 10.24 -8.33 4.23
C ARG A 78 10.58 -6.89 3.80
N HIS A 79 11.84 -6.56 3.56
CA HIS A 79 12.22 -5.23 3.06
C HIS A 79 11.69 -4.92 1.64
N LEU A 80 11.34 -5.96 0.85
CA LEU A 80 10.73 -5.78 -0.48
C LEU A 80 9.25 -5.43 -0.42
N LEU A 81 8.66 -5.41 0.78
CA LEU A 81 7.27 -5.05 1.04
C LEU A 81 7.20 -3.62 1.58
N GLY A 82 6.46 -2.75 0.91
CA GLY A 82 6.10 -1.41 1.39
C GLY A 82 4.65 -1.39 1.87
N TYR A 83 4.37 -0.69 2.95
CA TYR A 83 3.01 -0.49 3.45
C TYR A 83 2.75 0.96 3.82
N MET A 84 1.69 1.51 3.27
CA MET A 84 1.18 2.83 3.59
C MET A 84 -0.20 2.70 4.23
N PRO A 85 -0.33 2.94 5.54
CA PRO A 85 -1.60 2.79 6.25
C PRO A 85 -2.56 3.94 5.93
N GLN A 86 -3.86 3.70 6.09
CA GLN A 86 -4.93 4.69 5.96
C GLN A 86 -4.68 5.90 6.87
N ASN A 87 -4.42 5.63 8.15
CA ASN A 87 -4.15 6.64 9.16
C ASN A 87 -2.75 6.42 9.72
N PHE A 88 -1.89 7.38 9.50
CA PHE A 88 -0.61 7.46 10.19
C PHE A 88 -0.83 8.26 11.47
N ILE A 89 -1.12 7.53 12.55
CA ILE A 89 -1.39 8.14 13.86
C ILE A 89 -0.05 8.37 14.55
N PHE A 90 0.24 9.62 14.87
CA PHE A 90 1.42 10.03 15.62
C PHE A 90 1.09 11.24 16.49
N ASP A 91 1.81 11.45 17.55
CA ASP A 91 1.74 12.67 18.33
C ASP A 91 2.36 13.83 17.52
N ARG A 92 1.55 14.82 17.17
CA ARG A 92 2.01 15.99 16.38
C ARG A 92 3.07 16.81 17.10
N SER A 93 3.17 16.72 18.43
CA SER A 93 4.21 17.37 19.22
C SER A 93 5.53 16.60 19.21
N PHE A 94 5.55 15.36 18.70
CA PHE A 94 6.78 14.56 18.64
C PHE A 94 7.77 15.18 17.65
N PRO A 95 8.99 15.55 18.11
CA PRO A 95 9.92 16.36 17.33
C PRO A 95 10.73 15.50 16.34
N ILE A 96 10.02 14.79 15.44
CA ILE A 96 10.67 14.05 14.35
C ILE A 96 10.57 14.85 13.04
N SER A 97 11.68 15.00 12.36
CA SER A 97 11.74 15.62 11.03
C SER A 97 11.32 14.64 9.94
N VAL A 98 10.99 15.19 8.77
CA VAL A 98 10.66 14.40 7.57
C VAL A 98 11.81 13.47 7.19
N SER A 99 13.06 13.93 7.20
CA SER A 99 14.21 13.10 6.87
C SER A 99 14.43 11.97 7.87
N GLU A 100 14.20 12.21 9.16
CA GLU A 100 14.27 11.17 10.18
C GLU A 100 13.18 10.12 10.00
N LEU A 101 11.92 10.55 9.76
CA LEU A 101 10.82 9.62 9.49
C LEU A 101 11.12 8.73 8.27
N VAL A 102 11.51 9.32 7.14
CA VAL A 102 11.83 8.56 5.93
C VAL A 102 13.02 7.63 6.19
N GLY A 103 13.99 8.09 6.97
CA GLY A 103 15.16 7.30 7.39
C GLY A 103 14.83 6.07 8.24
N LEU A 104 13.66 6.00 8.88
CA LEU A 104 13.21 4.79 9.59
C LEU A 104 12.86 3.64 8.62
N GLY A 105 12.52 3.97 7.36
CA GLY A 105 12.28 2.97 6.32
C GLY A 105 13.55 2.32 5.75
N TRP A 106 14.73 2.83 6.11
CA TRP A 106 16.00 2.31 5.70
C TRP A 106 16.39 1.09 6.55
N ASP A 107 16.42 -0.08 5.95
CA ASP A 107 16.77 -1.36 6.58
C ASP A 107 17.85 -2.05 5.76
N LYS A 108 19.07 -1.53 5.80
CA LYS A 108 20.23 -2.14 5.13
C LYS A 108 21.13 -2.78 6.17
N GLU A 109 21.10 -4.12 6.26
CA GLU A 109 22.04 -4.85 7.09
C GLU A 109 23.49 -4.46 6.76
N ALA A 110 24.27 -4.20 7.78
CA ALA A 110 25.69 -3.96 7.63
C ALA A 110 26.41 -5.22 7.11
N LYS A 111 27.25 -5.06 6.09
CA LYS A 111 28.09 -6.15 5.59
C LYS A 111 29.05 -6.61 6.69
N LYS A 112 29.13 -7.93 6.94
CA LYS A 112 30.14 -8.51 7.83
C LYS A 112 31.52 -8.24 7.24
N GLY A 113 32.41 -7.58 8.02
CA GLY A 113 33.82 -7.40 7.65
C GLY A 113 34.36 -5.96 7.63
N ASP A 114 33.49 -4.94 7.69
CA ASP A 114 33.97 -3.55 7.73
C ASP A 114 34.44 -3.14 9.15
N LEU A 115 35.52 -2.35 9.25
CA LEU A 115 35.95 -1.73 10.50
C LEU A 115 34.86 -0.83 11.06
N PHE A 116 34.59 -0.92 12.36
CA PHE A 116 33.41 -0.34 13.03
C PHE A 116 33.18 1.15 12.70
N PHE A 117 34.20 1.99 12.73
CA PHE A 117 34.06 3.43 12.46
C PHE A 117 33.85 3.77 10.98
N SER A 118 34.57 3.17 10.06
CA SER A 118 34.40 3.39 8.62
C SER A 118 33.02 2.91 8.13
N ARG A 119 32.47 1.88 8.78
CA ARG A 119 31.17 1.32 8.57
C ARG A 119 30.03 2.29 8.95
N LEU A 120 30.08 2.92 10.12
CA LEU A 120 29.08 3.88 10.58
C LEU A 120 28.98 5.08 9.64
N TRP A 121 30.09 5.73 9.32
CA TRP A 121 30.13 6.89 8.43
C TRP A 121 29.63 6.59 7.01
N ARG A 122 29.92 5.40 6.51
CA ARG A 122 29.46 4.97 5.18
C ARG A 122 27.97 4.66 5.17
N GLN A 123 27.45 4.01 6.19
CA GLN A 123 26.01 3.76 6.35
C GLN A 123 25.22 5.04 6.46
N ASP A 124 25.66 6.01 7.25
CA ASP A 124 24.99 7.30 7.40
C ASP A 124 24.94 8.08 6.09
N ARG A 125 26.02 8.07 5.30
CA ARG A 125 26.04 8.70 3.97
C ARG A 125 25.10 8.00 2.98
N GLU A 126 25.13 6.67 2.93
CA GLU A 126 24.26 5.89 2.05
C GLU A 126 22.78 6.09 2.44
N LYS A 127 22.46 6.07 3.73
CA LYS A 127 21.12 6.36 4.26
C LYS A 127 20.66 7.77 3.89
N SER A 128 21.48 8.77 4.15
CA SER A 128 21.15 10.17 3.84
C SER A 128 20.94 10.39 2.35
N ALA A 129 21.74 9.78 1.49
CA ALA A 129 21.59 9.84 0.05
C ALA A 129 20.27 9.18 -0.40
N ALA A 130 19.94 7.99 0.14
CA ALA A 130 18.70 7.28 -0.18
C ALA A 130 17.46 8.04 0.29
N VAL A 131 17.49 8.63 1.49
CA VAL A 131 16.42 9.49 2.03
C VAL A 131 16.22 10.70 1.12
N GLY A 132 17.30 11.41 0.75
CA GLY A 132 17.23 12.56 -0.14
C GLY A 132 16.65 12.20 -1.50
N GLU A 133 17.05 11.06 -2.07
CA GLU A 133 16.53 10.57 -3.34
C GLU A 133 15.05 10.19 -3.27
N ALA A 134 14.63 9.45 -2.22
CA ALA A 134 13.24 9.09 -2.01
C ALA A 134 12.34 10.34 -1.88
N LEU A 135 12.81 11.37 -1.16
CA LEU A 135 12.10 12.64 -1.01
C LEU A 135 12.01 13.44 -2.32
N ARG A 136 13.06 13.44 -3.17
CA ARG A 136 13.00 14.08 -4.49
C ARG A 136 11.98 13.40 -5.39
N ARG A 137 11.99 12.07 -5.42
CA ARG A 137 11.07 11.25 -6.23
C ARG A 137 9.61 11.44 -5.85
N THR A 138 9.32 11.86 -4.62
CA THR A 138 7.96 12.13 -4.14
C THR A 138 7.63 13.61 -4.07
N ASP A 139 8.49 14.49 -4.63
CA ASP A 139 8.34 15.94 -4.57
C ASP A 139 8.19 16.48 -3.13
N ALA A 140 8.91 15.86 -2.19
CA ALA A 140 8.89 16.21 -0.77
C ALA A 140 10.26 16.66 -0.22
N TYR A 141 11.28 16.79 -1.07
CA TYR A 141 12.65 17.13 -0.64
C TYR A 141 12.74 18.48 0.08
N HIS A 142 11.96 19.47 -0.34
CA HIS A 142 11.89 20.79 0.28
C HIS A 142 11.35 20.76 1.72
N LEU A 143 10.72 19.66 2.13
CA LEU A 143 10.16 19.45 3.46
C LEU A 143 11.13 18.74 4.43
N GLN A 144 12.31 18.32 3.97
CA GLN A 144 13.18 17.36 4.68
C GLN A 144 13.53 17.73 6.13
N HIS A 145 13.60 19.03 6.43
CA HIS A 145 13.94 19.54 7.78
C HIS A 145 12.71 19.97 8.59
N GLN A 146 11.52 19.89 8.03
CA GLN A 146 10.28 20.24 8.74
C GLN A 146 9.89 19.12 9.71
N ALA A 147 9.27 19.49 10.83
CA ALA A 147 8.65 18.53 11.73
C ALA A 147 7.39 17.93 11.06
N ILE A 148 7.20 16.62 11.15
CA ILE A 148 6.05 15.93 10.51
C ILE A 148 4.69 16.46 10.98
N GLY A 149 4.62 16.98 12.22
CA GLY A 149 3.40 17.54 12.80
C GLY A 149 2.90 18.82 12.12
N THR A 150 3.76 19.50 11.34
CA THR A 150 3.43 20.75 10.65
C THR A 150 2.94 20.53 9.19
N LEU A 151 3.02 19.29 8.71
CA LEU A 151 2.70 18.98 7.33
C LEU A 151 1.19 18.98 7.06
N SER A 152 0.81 19.42 5.85
CA SER A 152 -0.54 19.18 5.32
C SER A 152 -0.77 17.68 5.06
N GLY A 153 -2.04 17.26 4.93
CA GLY A 153 -2.38 15.87 4.62
C GLY A 153 -1.68 15.35 3.36
N GLY A 154 -1.70 16.13 2.28
CA GLY A 154 -1.03 15.77 1.02
C GLY A 154 0.49 15.68 1.15
N GLN A 155 1.12 16.63 1.86
CA GLN A 155 2.56 16.60 2.14
C GLN A 155 2.94 15.35 2.94
N LEU A 156 2.18 15.03 3.99
CA LEU A 156 2.41 13.82 4.78
C LEU A 156 2.29 12.54 3.92
N LYS A 157 1.32 12.47 3.01
CA LYS A 157 1.17 11.32 2.10
C LYS A 157 2.40 11.16 1.17
N ARG A 158 2.94 12.26 0.61
CA ARG A 158 4.18 12.23 -0.19
C ARG A 158 5.38 11.75 0.64
N VAL A 159 5.50 12.20 1.89
CA VAL A 159 6.55 11.77 2.83
C VAL A 159 6.40 10.29 3.20
N LEU A 160 5.18 9.80 3.42
CA LEU A 160 4.93 8.37 3.68
C LEU A 160 5.24 7.50 2.44
N LEU A 161 4.98 8.02 1.24
CA LEU A 161 5.42 7.35 0.02
C LEU A 161 6.96 7.30 -0.07
N ALA A 162 7.66 8.41 0.25
CA ALA A 162 9.13 8.42 0.34
C ALA A 162 9.66 7.40 1.35
N TYR A 163 9.01 7.27 2.51
CA TYR A 163 9.31 6.22 3.49
C TYR A 163 9.22 4.81 2.87
N CYS A 164 8.22 4.56 2.04
CA CYS A 164 8.12 3.28 1.32
C CYS A 164 9.23 3.11 0.27
N LEU A 165 9.74 4.21 -0.30
CA LEU A 165 10.68 4.22 -1.42
C LEU A 165 12.14 4.23 -1.04
N VAL A 166 12.47 4.53 0.21
CA VAL A 166 13.86 4.65 0.68
C VAL A 166 14.66 3.35 0.52
N MET A 167 13.97 2.23 0.35
CA MET A 167 14.51 0.92 -0.02
C MET A 167 13.80 0.38 -1.27
N PRO A 168 14.46 -0.41 -2.12
CA PRO A 168 13.81 -1.08 -3.24
C PRO A 168 12.63 -1.94 -2.75
N ARG A 169 11.47 -1.79 -3.40
CA ARG A 169 10.25 -2.57 -3.09
C ARG A 169 9.84 -3.39 -4.32
N LYS A 170 9.12 -4.48 -4.09
CA LYS A 170 8.46 -5.28 -5.13
C LYS A 170 6.96 -5.34 -4.97
N LEU A 171 6.47 -5.26 -3.74
CA LEU A 171 5.05 -5.20 -3.42
C LEU A 171 4.78 -3.95 -2.57
N LEU A 172 3.92 -3.08 -3.04
CA LEU A 172 3.44 -1.91 -2.32
C LEU A 172 1.98 -2.10 -1.96
N VAL A 173 1.67 -1.97 -0.67
CA VAL A 173 0.31 -2.08 -0.15
C VAL A 173 -0.13 -0.71 0.36
N LEU A 174 -1.24 -0.20 -0.19
CA LEU A 174 -1.79 1.13 0.10
C LEU A 174 -3.19 0.98 0.70
N ASP A 175 -3.35 1.32 1.97
CA ASP A 175 -4.66 1.28 2.63
C ASP A 175 -5.27 2.68 2.66
N GLU A 176 -6.19 2.96 1.74
CA GLU A 176 -6.85 4.27 1.57
C GLU A 176 -5.86 5.45 1.55
N ALA A 177 -4.77 5.29 0.82
CA ALA A 177 -3.66 6.25 0.80
C ALA A 177 -4.09 7.67 0.36
N PHE A 178 -5.22 7.80 -0.34
CA PHE A 178 -5.74 9.05 -0.91
C PHE A 178 -6.81 9.72 -0.04
N ALA A 179 -7.23 9.09 1.05
CA ALA A 179 -8.24 9.66 1.94
C ALA A 179 -7.77 11.01 2.53
N GLY A 180 -8.65 12.02 2.48
CA GLY A 180 -8.36 13.35 3.03
C GLY A 180 -7.41 14.24 2.21
N VAL A 181 -7.13 13.87 0.97
CA VAL A 181 -6.46 14.72 -0.03
C VAL A 181 -7.53 15.31 -0.93
N ASP A 182 -7.37 16.58 -1.34
CA ASP A 182 -8.28 17.19 -2.32
C ASP A 182 -8.16 16.52 -3.70
N VAL A 183 -9.13 16.79 -4.58
CA VAL A 183 -9.24 16.11 -5.89
C VAL A 183 -7.96 16.30 -6.74
N GLN A 184 -7.40 17.50 -6.77
CA GLN A 184 -6.19 17.78 -7.54
C GLN A 184 -4.98 17.06 -6.95
N GLY A 185 -4.79 17.14 -5.63
CA GLY A 185 -3.70 16.45 -4.93
C GLY A 185 -3.79 14.92 -5.05
N ALA A 186 -5.00 14.35 -5.09
CA ALA A 186 -5.20 12.92 -5.34
C ALA A 186 -4.78 12.55 -6.77
N ALA A 187 -5.19 13.33 -7.77
CA ALA A 187 -4.80 13.11 -9.17
C ALA A 187 -3.26 13.19 -9.36
N ASP A 188 -2.62 14.19 -8.78
CA ASP A 188 -1.16 14.37 -8.82
C ASP A 188 -0.43 13.20 -8.14
N PHE A 189 -0.96 12.71 -7.02
CA PHE A 189 -0.38 11.56 -6.32
C PHE A 189 -0.56 10.26 -7.12
N TYR A 190 -1.71 10.03 -7.77
CA TYR A 190 -1.91 8.89 -8.66
C TYR A 190 -0.97 8.94 -9.87
N ALA A 191 -0.78 10.10 -10.48
CA ALA A 191 0.17 10.28 -11.58
C ALA A 191 1.60 9.93 -11.14
N LEU A 192 2.03 10.42 -9.98
CA LEU A 192 3.31 10.08 -9.36
C LEU A 192 3.44 8.58 -9.09
N LEU A 193 2.42 7.97 -8.47
CA LEU A 193 2.44 6.53 -8.17
C LEU A 193 2.56 5.68 -9.44
N ASN A 194 1.83 6.04 -10.49
CA ASN A 194 1.88 5.35 -11.78
C ASN A 194 3.25 5.48 -12.46
N GLU A 195 3.86 6.65 -12.39
CA GLU A 195 5.21 6.86 -12.90
C GLU A 195 6.22 5.98 -12.17
N LEU A 196 6.20 6.01 -10.84
CA LEU A 196 7.08 5.22 -10.00
C LEU A 196 6.85 3.72 -10.19
N LYS A 197 5.59 3.27 -10.31
CA LYS A 197 5.25 1.88 -10.63
C LYS A 197 5.89 1.43 -11.94
N ARG A 198 5.84 2.26 -12.99
CA ARG A 198 6.44 1.93 -14.31
C ARG A 198 7.96 1.87 -14.23
N GLN A 199 8.59 2.77 -13.49
CA GLN A 199 10.05 2.83 -13.34
C GLN A 199 10.61 1.64 -12.54
N GLU A 200 9.90 1.21 -11.50
CA GLU A 200 10.36 0.22 -10.53
C GLU A 200 9.80 -1.20 -10.77
N GLY A 201 8.79 -1.32 -11.62
CA GLY A 201 8.12 -2.61 -11.85
C GLY A 201 7.35 -3.12 -10.63
N TRP A 202 6.78 -2.22 -9.81
CA TRP A 202 6.05 -2.61 -8.61
C TRP A 202 4.77 -3.36 -8.90
N THR A 203 4.44 -4.29 -8.00
CA THR A 203 3.09 -4.80 -7.83
C THR A 203 2.42 -3.98 -6.74
N VAL A 204 1.21 -3.50 -7.00
CA VAL A 204 0.46 -2.66 -6.07
C VAL A 204 -0.82 -3.36 -5.65
N LEU A 205 -1.09 -3.38 -4.35
CA LEU A 205 -2.39 -3.71 -3.77
C LEU A 205 -2.90 -2.46 -3.06
N GLN A 206 -4.02 -1.91 -3.54
CA GLN A 206 -4.56 -0.70 -2.93
C GLN A 206 -6.01 -0.87 -2.49
N VAL A 207 -6.36 -0.30 -1.35
CA VAL A 207 -7.74 -0.09 -0.93
C VAL A 207 -8.17 1.29 -1.37
N SER A 208 -9.28 1.37 -2.08
CA SER A 208 -9.84 2.64 -2.52
C SER A 208 -11.36 2.63 -2.45
N HIS A 209 -11.93 3.79 -2.16
CA HIS A 209 -13.36 4.08 -2.28
C HIS A 209 -13.69 4.96 -3.51
N ASP A 210 -12.65 5.44 -4.19
CA ASP A 210 -12.79 6.23 -5.42
C ASP A 210 -12.85 5.31 -6.65
N ILE A 211 -14.07 5.00 -7.08
CA ILE A 211 -14.33 4.09 -8.18
C ILE A 211 -13.82 4.63 -9.52
N ASP A 212 -13.86 5.95 -9.72
CA ASP A 212 -13.41 6.56 -10.97
C ASP A 212 -11.90 6.52 -11.12
N MET A 213 -11.16 6.77 -10.04
CA MET A 213 -9.71 6.64 -10.03
C MET A 213 -9.27 5.18 -10.19
N VAL A 214 -9.95 4.23 -9.54
CA VAL A 214 -9.71 2.80 -9.71
C VAL A 214 -9.94 2.38 -11.16
N ASN A 215 -11.02 2.84 -11.79
CA ASN A 215 -11.33 2.53 -13.19
C ASN A 215 -10.28 3.04 -14.19
N ARG A 216 -9.63 4.17 -13.87
CA ARG A 216 -8.63 4.81 -14.75
C ARG A 216 -7.22 4.25 -14.57
N HIS A 217 -6.87 3.78 -13.37
CA HIS A 217 -5.47 3.55 -13.00
C HIS A 217 -5.13 2.11 -12.60
N CYS A 218 -6.12 1.27 -12.30
CA CYS A 218 -5.87 -0.10 -11.86
C CYS A 218 -5.99 -1.11 -13.00
N ASP A 219 -5.23 -2.19 -12.93
CA ASP A 219 -5.27 -3.30 -13.88
C ASP A 219 -6.37 -4.31 -13.51
N ARG A 220 -6.68 -4.41 -12.20
CA ARG A 220 -7.64 -5.37 -11.65
C ARG A 220 -8.37 -4.82 -10.44
N VAL A 221 -9.59 -5.29 -10.23
CA VAL A 221 -10.42 -4.93 -9.08
C VAL A 221 -10.89 -6.19 -8.35
N LEU A 222 -10.90 -6.13 -7.03
CA LEU A 222 -11.52 -7.08 -6.12
C LEU A 222 -12.66 -6.35 -5.40
N CYS A 223 -13.90 -6.74 -5.65
CA CYS A 223 -15.06 -6.22 -4.94
C CYS A 223 -15.25 -7.02 -3.64
N LEU A 224 -15.13 -6.36 -2.51
CA LEU A 224 -15.20 -7.01 -1.20
C LEU A 224 -16.43 -6.54 -0.43
N ASN A 225 -17.16 -7.51 0.12
CA ASN A 225 -18.17 -7.32 1.15
C ASN A 225 -18.13 -8.53 2.09
N GLN A 226 -17.20 -8.55 3.05
CA GLN A 226 -16.75 -9.67 3.87
C GLN A 226 -16.12 -10.82 3.04
N SER A 227 -16.66 -11.15 1.89
CA SER A 227 -16.13 -12.09 0.90
C SER A 227 -15.92 -11.38 -0.45
N ILE A 228 -15.20 -12.02 -1.38
CA ILE A 228 -15.07 -11.48 -2.74
C ILE A 228 -16.40 -11.68 -3.46
N VAL A 229 -17.04 -10.56 -3.82
CA VAL A 229 -18.29 -10.53 -4.58
C VAL A 229 -18.01 -10.58 -6.08
N CYS A 230 -16.97 -9.87 -6.53
CA CYS A 230 -16.54 -9.86 -7.92
C CYS A 230 -15.04 -9.65 -8.05
N THR A 231 -14.48 -10.06 -9.17
CA THR A 231 -13.08 -9.78 -9.52
C THR A 231 -12.93 -9.70 -11.04
N GLY A 232 -12.02 -8.87 -11.51
CA GLY A 232 -11.74 -8.76 -12.94
C GLY A 232 -11.09 -7.43 -13.30
N LYS A 233 -11.03 -7.15 -14.61
CA LYS A 233 -10.66 -5.82 -15.10
C LYS A 233 -11.67 -4.78 -14.62
N PRO A 234 -11.25 -3.51 -14.42
CA PRO A 234 -12.13 -2.46 -13.89
C PRO A 234 -13.47 -2.36 -14.63
N GLU A 235 -13.48 -2.41 -15.97
CA GLU A 235 -14.68 -2.25 -16.79
C GLU A 235 -15.74 -3.34 -16.50
N ILE A 236 -15.28 -4.54 -16.12
CA ILE A 236 -16.15 -5.69 -15.83
C ILE A 236 -16.54 -5.68 -14.34
N ALA A 237 -15.53 -5.55 -13.45
CA ALA A 237 -15.74 -5.63 -12.01
C ALA A 237 -16.58 -4.45 -11.49
N LEU A 238 -16.44 -3.26 -12.09
CA LEU A 238 -17.18 -2.06 -11.71
C LEU A 238 -18.48 -1.86 -12.52
N SER A 239 -19.00 -2.92 -13.15
CA SER A 239 -20.29 -2.87 -13.81
C SER A 239 -21.42 -2.53 -12.83
N PRO A 240 -22.54 -1.90 -13.28
CA PRO A 240 -23.64 -1.54 -12.39
C PRO A 240 -24.18 -2.72 -11.57
N GLN A 241 -24.23 -3.91 -12.15
CA GLN A 241 -24.67 -5.12 -11.46
C GLN A 241 -23.74 -5.52 -10.33
N ASN A 242 -22.43 -5.50 -10.56
CA ASN A 242 -21.42 -5.84 -9.56
C ASN A 242 -21.34 -4.77 -8.45
N LEU A 243 -21.49 -3.49 -8.80
CA LEU A 243 -21.57 -2.42 -7.82
C LEU A 243 -22.81 -2.57 -6.94
N LEU A 244 -23.97 -2.88 -7.54
CA LEU A 244 -25.20 -3.15 -6.78
C LEU A 244 -25.04 -4.36 -5.84
N ALA A 245 -24.42 -5.45 -6.33
CA ALA A 245 -24.17 -6.65 -5.52
C ALA A 245 -23.18 -6.37 -4.38
N THR A 246 -22.19 -5.49 -4.57
CA THR A 246 -21.15 -5.18 -3.59
C THR A 246 -21.61 -4.18 -2.54
N TYR A 247 -22.28 -3.10 -2.98
CA TYR A 247 -22.64 -1.95 -2.13
C TYR A 247 -24.11 -1.96 -1.67
N GLY A 248 -24.95 -2.78 -2.30
CA GLY A 248 -26.39 -2.85 -2.04
C GLY A 248 -27.21 -1.79 -2.80
N PRO A 249 -28.58 -1.84 -2.68
CA PRO A 249 -29.49 -1.03 -3.50
C PRO A 249 -29.44 0.48 -3.23
N GLY A 250 -28.79 0.93 -2.18
CA GLY A 250 -28.61 2.35 -1.88
C GLY A 250 -27.41 3.01 -2.54
N PHE A 251 -26.63 2.29 -3.32
CA PHE A 251 -25.45 2.82 -4.00
C PHE A 251 -25.84 3.58 -5.26
N SER A 252 -25.82 4.92 -5.20
CA SER A 252 -25.89 5.77 -6.41
C SER A 252 -24.49 6.22 -6.78
N ARG A 253 -24.07 5.91 -8.00
CA ARG A 253 -22.85 6.48 -8.58
C ARG A 253 -23.11 7.97 -8.82
N TYR A 254 -22.54 8.84 -8.01
CA TYR A 254 -22.52 10.28 -8.30
C TYR A 254 -21.69 10.46 -9.58
N GLN A 255 -22.37 10.61 -10.70
CA GLN A 255 -21.75 11.11 -11.92
C GLN A 255 -21.58 12.62 -11.72
N HIS A 256 -20.38 13.07 -11.45
CA HIS A 256 -20.02 14.46 -11.67
C HIS A 256 -20.10 14.68 -13.18
N GLN A 257 -21.21 15.27 -13.64
CA GLN A 257 -21.27 15.91 -14.95
C GLN A 257 -20.38 17.15 -14.89
N HIS A 258 -19.32 17.15 -15.70
CA HIS A 258 -18.54 18.34 -16.06
C HIS A 258 -19.07 18.87 -17.39
#